data_d60cf9537fc7e06dbb60423d816e3aab
#
_entry.id   d60cf9537fc7e06dbb60423d816e3aab
#
_cell.length_a   1.000
_cell.length_b   1.000
_cell.length_c   1.000
_cell.angle_alpha   90.00
_cell.angle_beta   90.00
_cell.angle_gamma   90.00
#
_symmetry.space_group_name_H-M   'P 1'
#
loop_
_entity.id
_entity.type
_entity.pdbx_description
1 polymer ?
#
loop_
_entity_poly.entity_id
_entity_poly.type
_entity_poly.pdbx_seq_one_letter_code
_entity_poly.pdbx_strand_id
1 'polypeptide(L)'
;YLENPYENMSATFSLLSSISKHLECYVVAGFPERASDQTLREFGPTDIRHDARHKEEETISNAHLPRIPRKAYNSAMLVGPCGSLIKVFRKHFLYEVDTTWADEGPGFEYIELPRIGRLCVAICMDLNPYTLDTSFNKYELTSFCDRNQIDILVMPMNWLLPEEDIREVNKDLAQPSVPTINYW
;
A
#
# COMPACT_ATOMS: atom_id res chain seq x y z
N TYR A 1 15.33 2.05 -4.48
CA TYR A 1 15.62 2.86 -3.28
C TYR A 1 14.51 2.63 -2.25
N LEU A 2 14.83 2.11 -1.06
CA LEU A 2 13.86 1.82 0.00
C LEU A 2 14.05 2.85 1.13
N GLU A 3 12.96 3.38 1.64
CA GLU A 3 12.95 4.39 2.70
C GLU A 3 12.52 3.80 4.05
N ASN A 4 13.11 4.29 5.13
CA ASN A 4 12.62 4.04 6.48
C ASN A 4 11.96 5.32 7.00
N PRO A 5 10.65 5.35 7.19
CA PRO A 5 9.93 6.56 7.59
C PRO A 5 10.23 6.99 9.04
N TYR A 6 10.83 6.11 9.84
CA TYR A 6 11.20 6.39 11.24
C TYR A 6 12.64 6.91 11.37
N GLU A 7 13.38 6.95 10.28
CA GLU A 7 14.74 7.53 10.23
C GLU A 7 14.70 8.92 9.61
N ASN A 8 15.53 9.82 10.10
CA ASN A 8 15.59 11.24 9.65
C ASN A 8 16.01 11.43 8.18
N MET A 9 16.16 10.35 7.42
CA MET A 9 16.66 10.36 6.03
C MET A 9 15.59 9.97 4.99
N SER A 10 14.31 9.81 5.38
CA SER A 10 13.26 9.54 4.41
C SER A 10 12.92 10.83 3.63
N ALA A 11 13.22 10.82 2.33
CA ALA A 11 12.95 11.95 1.44
C ALA A 11 11.44 12.19 1.32
N THR A 12 10.66 11.12 1.20
CA THR A 12 9.19 11.19 1.14
C THR A 12 8.63 11.79 2.42
N PHE A 13 9.06 11.33 3.59
CA PHE A 13 8.60 11.89 4.86
C PHE A 13 8.94 13.37 4.99
N SER A 14 10.16 13.77 4.64
CA SER A 14 10.61 15.16 4.70
C SER A 14 9.74 16.08 3.82
N LEU A 15 9.41 15.62 2.61
CA LEU A 15 8.52 16.33 1.69
C LEU A 15 7.10 16.45 2.28
N LEU A 16 6.52 15.35 2.72
CA LEU A 16 5.15 15.34 3.26
C LEU A 16 5.04 16.15 4.54
N SER A 17 6.06 16.09 5.43
CA SER A 17 6.13 16.92 6.64
C SER A 17 6.13 18.41 6.31
N SER A 18 6.85 18.80 5.26
CA SER A 18 6.88 20.20 4.83
C SER A 18 5.53 20.66 4.25
N ILE A 19 4.93 19.83 3.39
CA ILE A 19 3.61 20.10 2.79
C ILE A 19 2.54 20.20 3.88
N SER A 20 2.48 19.21 4.78
CA SER A 20 1.45 19.17 5.83
C SER A 20 1.52 20.36 6.80
N LYS A 21 2.74 20.78 7.15
CA LYS A 21 2.95 22.00 7.97
C LYS A 21 2.53 23.27 7.25
N HIS A 22 2.90 23.37 5.97
CA HIS A 22 2.61 24.59 5.20
C HIS A 22 1.09 24.75 4.94
N LEU A 23 0.40 23.64 4.67
CA LEU A 23 -1.03 23.63 4.36
C LEU A 23 -1.92 23.35 5.58
N GLU A 24 -1.33 23.07 6.74
CA GLU A 24 -2.03 22.72 7.99
C GLU A 24 -3.05 21.57 7.79
N CYS A 25 -2.69 20.57 6.99
CA CYS A 25 -3.57 19.47 6.62
C CYS A 25 -2.92 18.08 6.82
N TYR A 26 -3.75 17.04 6.83
CA TYR A 26 -3.27 15.67 6.73
C TYR A 26 -2.84 15.37 5.30
N VAL A 27 -1.73 14.66 5.16
CA VAL A 27 -1.18 14.25 3.86
C VAL A 27 -0.93 12.75 3.85
N VAL A 28 -1.35 12.08 2.77
CA VAL A 28 -1.08 10.66 2.53
C VAL A 28 -0.29 10.52 1.25
N ALA A 29 0.78 9.72 1.28
CA ALA A 29 1.50 9.35 0.05
C ALA A 29 2.12 7.95 0.15
N GLY A 30 2.18 7.27 -1.01
CA GLY A 30 2.84 5.99 -1.19
C GLY A 30 4.37 6.13 -1.18
N PHE A 31 5.06 5.11 -0.69
CA PHE A 31 6.52 5.03 -0.71
C PHE A 31 7.00 3.58 -0.59
N PRO A 32 8.19 3.25 -1.11
CA PRO A 32 8.81 1.94 -0.91
C PRO A 32 9.48 1.88 0.46
N GLU A 33 8.89 1.13 1.38
CA GLU A 33 9.34 1.01 2.77
C GLU A 33 10.45 -0.04 2.91
N ARG A 34 11.49 0.29 3.71
CA ARG A 34 12.39 -0.68 4.32
C ARG A 34 11.94 -0.92 5.76
N ALA A 35 11.60 -2.16 6.10
CA ALA A 35 11.30 -2.49 7.48
C ALA A 35 12.52 -2.26 8.37
N SER A 36 12.35 -1.57 9.49
CA SER A 36 13.38 -1.43 10.51
C SER A 36 13.44 -2.68 11.39
N ASP A 37 14.59 -2.91 12.05
CA ASP A 37 14.72 -3.98 13.05
C ASP A 37 13.72 -3.82 14.20
N GLN A 38 13.33 -2.58 14.52
CA GLN A 38 12.31 -2.28 15.52
C GLN A 38 10.92 -2.72 15.02
N THR A 39 10.59 -2.44 13.78
CA THR A 39 9.33 -2.87 13.14
C THR A 39 9.25 -4.40 13.06
N LEU A 40 10.38 -5.08 12.85
CA LEU A 40 10.46 -6.54 12.86
C LEU A 40 10.26 -7.13 14.25
N ARG A 41 10.56 -6.38 15.33
CA ARG A 41 10.35 -6.82 16.72
C ARG A 41 8.93 -6.57 17.21
N GLU A 42 8.32 -5.45 16.82
CA GLU A 42 6.96 -5.09 17.22
C GLU A 42 5.89 -5.88 16.44
N PHE A 43 6.19 -6.20 15.18
CA PHE A 43 5.36 -7.02 14.29
C PHE A 43 6.12 -8.30 13.92
N GLY A 44 6.69 -8.98 14.92
CA GLY A 44 7.37 -10.26 14.73
C GLY A 44 6.55 -11.18 13.84
N PRO A 45 7.12 -12.31 13.34
CA PRO A 45 6.41 -13.19 12.44
C PRO A 45 5.10 -13.62 13.11
N THR A 46 4.03 -12.93 12.79
CA THR A 46 2.71 -13.47 13.02
C THR A 46 2.69 -14.76 12.23
N ASP A 47 2.55 -15.89 12.93
CA ASP A 47 2.25 -17.20 12.37
C ASP A 47 0.91 -17.12 11.61
N ILE A 48 0.91 -16.39 10.51
CA ILE A 48 -0.13 -16.51 9.50
C ILE A 48 0.26 -17.77 8.75
N ARG A 49 -0.33 -18.88 9.16
CA ARG A 49 -0.30 -20.12 8.41
C ARG A 49 -0.95 -19.87 7.06
N HIS A 50 -0.17 -19.36 6.11
CA HIS A 50 -0.51 -19.47 4.72
C HIS A 50 -0.53 -20.94 4.35
N ASP A 51 -1.70 -21.41 3.95
CA ASP A 51 -1.97 -22.74 3.47
C ASP A 51 -0.89 -23.14 2.43
N ALA A 52 -0.12 -24.17 2.78
CA ALA A 52 1.07 -24.61 2.06
C ALA A 52 0.66 -25.33 0.75
N ARG A 53 0.27 -24.58 -0.28
CA ARG A 53 -0.09 -25.16 -1.59
C ARG A 53 0.65 -24.62 -2.80
N HIS A 54 1.74 -23.85 -2.63
CA HIS A 54 2.65 -23.53 -3.74
C HIS A 54 4.11 -23.62 -3.28
N LYS A 55 4.55 -24.86 -3.02
CA LYS A 55 5.96 -25.21 -2.96
C LYS A 55 6.16 -26.42 -3.83
N GLU A 56 6.33 -26.21 -5.12
CA GLU A 56 7.13 -27.09 -5.99
C GLU A 56 7.58 -26.26 -7.20
N GLU A 57 8.90 -26.31 -7.46
CA GLU A 57 9.64 -25.75 -8.58
C GLU A 57 10.26 -24.36 -8.40
N GLU A 58 11.33 -24.31 -7.62
CA GLU A 58 12.52 -23.53 -7.98
C GLU A 58 13.78 -24.19 -7.40
N THR A 59 14.28 -25.18 -8.14
CA THR A 59 15.66 -25.65 -8.00
C THR A 59 16.51 -24.88 -8.99
N ILE A 60 17.63 -24.35 -8.51
CA ILE A 60 18.93 -24.13 -9.16
C ILE A 60 19.48 -22.73 -8.96
N SER A 61 20.55 -22.75 -8.14
CA SER A 61 21.80 -21.99 -8.18
C SER A 61 21.77 -20.46 -8.04
N ASN A 62 21.94 -20.01 -6.80
CA ASN A 62 23.00 -19.04 -6.49
C ASN A 62 23.32 -19.10 -4.99
N ALA A 63 24.05 -20.12 -4.60
CA ALA A 63 24.71 -20.19 -3.30
C ALA A 63 25.83 -19.15 -3.29
N HIS A 64 25.85 -18.36 -2.24
CA HIS A 64 26.93 -17.66 -1.58
C HIS A 64 26.68 -16.17 -1.40
N LEU A 65 25.70 -15.85 -0.56
CA LEU A 65 25.75 -14.70 0.36
C LEU A 65 24.58 -14.90 1.35
N PRO A 66 24.77 -14.77 2.68
CA PRO A 66 23.65 -14.74 3.60
C PRO A 66 22.82 -13.50 3.26
N ARG A 67 21.71 -13.68 2.57
CA ARG A 67 20.70 -12.62 2.44
C ARG A 67 20.11 -12.42 3.83
N ILE A 68 20.52 -11.38 4.50
CA ILE A 68 19.73 -10.83 5.61
C ILE A 68 18.36 -10.55 4.99
N PRO A 69 17.28 -11.15 5.49
CA PRO A 69 15.95 -10.90 4.95
C PRO A 69 15.64 -9.42 5.14
N ARG A 70 15.84 -8.64 4.09
CA ARG A 70 15.42 -7.24 4.06
C ARG A 70 13.94 -7.25 3.73
N LYS A 71 13.08 -7.22 4.74
CA LYS A 71 11.65 -7.03 4.50
C LYS A 71 11.45 -5.62 3.95
N ALA A 72 10.84 -5.56 2.77
CA ALA A 72 10.42 -4.34 2.13
C ALA A 72 8.90 -4.38 1.93
N TYR A 73 8.25 -3.22 1.94
CA TYR A 73 6.82 -3.12 1.77
C TYR A 73 6.47 -2.01 0.77
N ASN A 74 5.40 -2.21 0.03
CA ASN A 74 4.71 -1.15 -0.66
C ASN A 74 3.79 -0.48 0.37
N SER A 75 4.11 0.75 0.76
CA SER A 75 3.50 1.39 1.93
C SER A 75 2.99 2.79 1.61
N ALA A 76 2.09 3.28 2.44
CA ALA A 76 1.65 4.67 2.45
C ALA A 76 1.81 5.24 3.86
N MET A 77 2.32 6.46 3.96
CA MET A 77 2.43 7.17 5.23
C MET A 77 1.35 8.25 5.35
N LEU A 78 0.81 8.39 6.55
CA LEU A 78 -0.07 9.47 6.94
C LEU A 78 0.72 10.44 7.82
N VAL A 79 0.78 11.69 7.40
CA VAL A 79 1.44 12.78 8.11
C VAL A 79 0.39 13.79 8.55
N GLY A 80 0.45 14.22 9.81
CA GLY A 80 -0.50 15.17 10.40
C GLY A 80 -0.14 16.63 10.15
N PRO A 81 -1.07 17.56 10.47
CA PRO A 81 -0.91 19.00 10.18
C PRO A 81 0.31 19.66 10.81
N CYS A 82 0.84 19.09 11.89
CA CYS A 82 2.08 19.56 12.53
C CYS A 82 3.35 18.96 11.89
N GLY A 83 3.21 18.17 10.81
CA GLY A 83 4.32 17.52 10.11
C GLY A 83 4.84 16.25 10.78
N SER A 84 4.14 15.70 11.76
CA SER A 84 4.50 14.46 12.42
C SER A 84 3.98 13.24 11.64
N LEU A 85 4.79 12.19 11.57
CA LEU A 85 4.33 10.90 11.09
C LEU A 85 3.30 10.35 12.09
N ILE A 86 2.12 9.99 11.59
CA ILE A 86 1.03 9.46 12.41
C ILE A 86 1.00 7.94 12.29
N LYS A 87 0.98 7.41 11.06
CA LYS A 87 0.89 5.97 10.80
C LYS A 87 1.47 5.63 9.43
N VAL A 88 2.01 4.42 9.34
CA VAL A 88 2.36 3.77 8.07
C VAL A 88 1.38 2.62 7.85
N PHE A 89 0.80 2.58 6.66
CA PHE A 89 -0.07 1.52 6.18
C PHE A 89 0.69 0.72 5.14
N ARG A 90 0.62 -0.60 5.20
CA ARG A 90 1.29 -1.50 4.27
C ARG A 90 0.27 -2.16 3.38
N LYS A 91 0.57 -2.20 2.08
CA LYS A 91 -0.27 -2.85 1.08
C LYS A 91 -0.46 -4.31 1.45
N HIS A 92 -1.72 -4.75 1.50
CA HIS A 92 -2.06 -6.12 1.86
C HIS A 92 -2.11 -7.02 0.61
N PHE A 93 -2.82 -6.62 -0.43
CA PHE A 93 -2.91 -7.38 -1.67
C PHE A 93 -1.85 -6.91 -2.66
N LEU A 94 -0.83 -7.75 -2.87
CA LEU A 94 0.26 -7.42 -3.77
C LEU A 94 -0.18 -7.58 -5.24
N TYR A 95 0.25 -6.65 -6.08
CA TYR A 95 0.19 -6.80 -7.53
C TYR A 95 1.43 -7.55 -8.02
N GLU A 96 1.37 -8.14 -9.22
CA GLU A 96 2.44 -8.97 -9.80
C GLU A 96 3.86 -8.39 -9.60
N VAL A 97 4.03 -7.10 -9.91
CA VAL A 97 5.32 -6.41 -9.76
C VAL A 97 5.72 -6.28 -8.29
N ASP A 98 4.77 -6.06 -7.39
CA ASP A 98 5.06 -5.93 -5.95
C ASP A 98 5.69 -7.21 -5.40
N THR A 99 5.24 -8.39 -5.86
CA THR A 99 5.74 -9.69 -5.38
C THR A 99 7.23 -9.90 -5.64
N THR A 100 7.82 -9.13 -6.54
CA THR A 100 9.25 -9.21 -6.85
C THR A 100 10.14 -8.50 -5.82
N TRP A 101 9.59 -7.60 -5.01
CA TRP A 101 10.39 -6.76 -4.13
C TRP A 101 9.76 -6.48 -2.74
N ALA A 102 8.46 -6.66 -2.57
CA ALA A 102 7.74 -6.35 -1.34
C ALA A 102 7.10 -7.60 -0.72
N ASP A 103 6.99 -7.58 0.60
CA ASP A 103 6.21 -8.52 1.39
C ASP A 103 4.78 -7.98 1.58
N GLU A 104 3.82 -8.87 1.83
CA GLU A 104 2.46 -8.50 2.19
C GLU A 104 2.41 -7.76 3.53
N GLY A 105 1.56 -6.75 3.60
CA GLY A 105 1.19 -6.10 4.85
C GLY A 105 0.34 -7.02 5.75
N PRO A 106 0.15 -6.63 7.02
CA PRO A 106 -0.55 -7.48 8.01
C PRO A 106 -2.06 -7.59 7.81
N GLY A 107 -2.62 -6.86 6.84
CA GLY A 107 -4.05 -6.75 6.58
C GLY A 107 -4.48 -5.30 6.42
N PHE A 108 -5.79 -5.08 6.26
CA PHE A 108 -6.33 -3.73 6.24
C PHE A 108 -6.31 -3.12 7.64
N GLU A 109 -5.98 -1.85 7.71
CA GLU A 109 -5.87 -1.11 8.94
C GLU A 109 -6.57 0.24 8.83
N TYR A 110 -6.97 0.79 9.97
CA TYR A 110 -7.49 2.16 10.07
C TYR A 110 -6.88 2.89 11.27
N ILE A 111 -7.10 4.17 11.32
CA ILE A 111 -6.81 5.03 12.46
C ILE A 111 -7.99 5.95 12.73
N GLU A 112 -8.26 6.23 14.00
CA GLU A 112 -9.25 7.20 14.38
C GLU A 112 -8.57 8.58 14.55
N LEU A 113 -9.01 9.54 13.75
CA LEU A 113 -8.48 10.90 13.75
C LEU A 113 -9.49 11.86 14.41
N PRO A 114 -9.06 12.69 15.38
CA PRO A 114 -9.92 13.64 16.03
C PRO A 114 -10.64 14.56 15.02
N ARG A 115 -11.96 14.65 15.11
CA ARG A 115 -12.84 15.48 14.26
C ARG A 115 -12.93 15.06 12.79
N ILE A 116 -12.25 13.98 12.40
CA ILE A 116 -12.30 13.44 11.04
C ILE A 116 -13.04 12.11 11.03
N GLY A 117 -12.82 11.26 12.06
CA GLY A 117 -13.37 9.92 12.14
C GLY A 117 -12.34 8.85 11.81
N ARG A 118 -12.84 7.68 11.41
CA ARG A 118 -12.02 6.51 11.08
C ARG A 118 -11.54 6.59 9.64
N LEU A 119 -10.23 6.73 9.49
CA LEU A 119 -9.56 6.80 8.19
C LEU A 119 -8.85 5.47 7.92
N CYS A 120 -9.20 4.83 6.82
CA CYS A 120 -8.51 3.67 6.26
C CYS A 120 -7.65 4.12 5.08
N VAL A 121 -6.44 3.59 4.98
CA VAL A 121 -5.60 3.74 3.78
C VAL A 121 -5.38 2.35 3.19
N ALA A 122 -5.79 2.17 1.95
CA ALA A 122 -5.57 0.97 1.15
C ALA A 122 -4.81 1.35 -0.13
N ILE A 123 -4.04 0.44 -0.71
CA ILE A 123 -3.12 0.80 -1.80
C ILE A 123 -3.46 0.00 -3.06
N CYS A 124 -3.95 0.69 -4.08
CA CYS A 124 -4.13 0.17 -5.45
C CYS A 124 -4.82 -1.22 -5.49
N MET A 125 -4.05 -2.31 -5.56
CA MET A 125 -4.55 -3.69 -5.66
C MET A 125 -5.45 -4.11 -4.47
N ASP A 126 -5.37 -3.44 -3.35
CA ASP A 126 -6.23 -3.70 -2.17
C ASP A 126 -7.74 -3.56 -2.47
N LEU A 127 -8.10 -2.85 -3.56
CA LEU A 127 -9.48 -2.74 -4.02
C LEU A 127 -10.01 -4.04 -4.65
N ASN A 128 -9.11 -4.87 -5.15
CA ASN A 128 -9.46 -6.13 -5.84
C ASN A 128 -9.62 -7.29 -4.86
N PRO A 129 -10.13 -8.45 -5.32
CA PRO A 129 -10.00 -9.67 -4.56
C PRO A 129 -8.53 -10.04 -4.33
N TYR A 130 -8.25 -10.77 -3.24
CA TYR A 130 -6.90 -11.21 -2.89
C TYR A 130 -6.16 -11.90 -4.04
N THR A 131 -6.86 -12.73 -4.80
CA THR A 131 -6.35 -13.27 -6.07
C THR A 131 -7.35 -12.98 -7.17
N LEU A 132 -6.84 -12.76 -8.40
CA LEU A 132 -7.70 -12.49 -9.57
C LEU A 132 -8.65 -13.66 -9.91
N ASP A 133 -8.37 -14.87 -9.42
CA ASP A 133 -9.24 -16.04 -9.53
C ASP A 133 -10.38 -16.05 -8.51
N THR A 134 -10.29 -15.19 -7.50
CA THR A 134 -11.29 -15.06 -6.46
C THR A 134 -12.47 -14.23 -6.99
N SER A 135 -13.69 -14.63 -6.63
CA SER A 135 -14.89 -13.86 -6.99
C SER A 135 -14.81 -12.42 -6.44
N PHE A 136 -15.05 -11.44 -7.30
CA PHE A 136 -15.18 -10.02 -6.91
C PHE A 136 -16.25 -9.81 -5.82
N ASN A 137 -17.24 -10.70 -5.73
CA ASN A 137 -18.31 -10.64 -4.71
C ASN A 137 -17.82 -10.86 -3.26
N LYS A 138 -16.54 -11.12 -3.03
CA LYS A 138 -16.02 -11.17 -1.66
C LYS A 138 -15.93 -9.80 -1.00
N TYR A 139 -15.71 -8.74 -1.79
CA TYR A 139 -15.69 -7.36 -1.31
C TYR A 139 -14.84 -7.19 -0.03
N GLU A 140 -13.62 -7.72 -0.02
CA GLU A 140 -12.79 -7.84 1.19
C GLU A 140 -12.53 -6.49 1.84
N LEU A 141 -12.06 -5.50 1.05
CA LEU A 141 -11.85 -4.14 1.54
C LEU A 141 -13.16 -3.46 1.96
N THR A 142 -14.19 -3.56 1.12
CA THR A 142 -15.51 -2.98 1.42
C THR A 142 -16.10 -3.58 2.69
N SER A 143 -16.01 -4.91 2.85
CA SER A 143 -16.46 -5.60 4.06
C SER A 143 -15.66 -5.18 5.30
N PHE A 144 -14.36 -4.90 5.15
CA PHE A 144 -13.55 -4.34 6.23
C PHE A 144 -14.03 -2.93 6.59
N CYS A 145 -14.26 -2.08 5.60
CA CYS A 145 -14.73 -0.71 5.81
C CYS A 145 -16.09 -0.68 6.51
N ASP A 146 -17.03 -1.50 6.07
CA ASP A 146 -18.37 -1.60 6.66
C ASP A 146 -18.31 -2.08 8.11
N ARG A 147 -17.63 -3.20 8.38
CA ARG A 147 -17.50 -3.74 9.75
C ARG A 147 -16.84 -2.79 10.73
N ASN A 148 -15.90 -1.98 10.28
CA ASN A 148 -15.17 -1.02 11.11
C ASN A 148 -15.75 0.38 11.04
N GLN A 149 -16.86 0.58 10.30
CA GLN A 149 -17.52 1.87 10.14
C GLN A 149 -16.51 2.97 9.73
N ILE A 150 -15.80 2.71 8.63
CA ILE A 150 -14.81 3.64 8.09
C ILE A 150 -15.51 4.86 7.49
N ASP A 151 -15.13 6.04 7.96
CA ASP A 151 -15.69 7.31 7.47
C ASP A 151 -15.00 7.79 6.19
N ILE A 152 -13.69 7.53 6.07
CA ILE A 152 -12.87 7.96 4.93
C ILE A 152 -11.96 6.83 4.48
N LEU A 153 -12.05 6.46 3.21
CA LEU A 153 -11.12 5.57 2.54
C LEU A 153 -10.22 6.39 1.60
N VAL A 154 -8.91 6.33 1.82
CA VAL A 154 -7.90 6.96 0.96
C VAL A 154 -7.13 5.87 0.23
N MET A 155 -7.02 6.00 -1.10
CA MET A 155 -6.37 5.00 -1.93
C MET A 155 -5.28 5.60 -2.81
N PRO A 156 -4.02 5.62 -2.37
CA PRO A 156 -2.90 5.86 -3.28
C PRO A 156 -2.84 4.76 -4.33
N MET A 157 -2.84 5.15 -5.62
CA MET A 157 -2.79 4.18 -6.71
C MET A 157 -2.05 4.75 -7.91
N ASN A 158 -1.36 3.86 -8.62
CA ASN A 158 -0.82 4.12 -9.95
C ASN A 158 -1.58 3.26 -10.95
N TRP A 159 -2.67 3.80 -11.47
CA TRP A 159 -3.58 3.06 -12.31
C TRP A 159 -3.06 3.01 -13.75
N LEU A 160 -2.96 1.81 -14.27
CA LEU A 160 -2.57 1.62 -15.67
C LEU A 160 -3.80 1.80 -16.55
N LEU A 161 -3.70 2.70 -17.53
CA LEU A 161 -4.70 2.80 -18.59
C LEU A 161 -4.47 1.66 -19.59
N PRO A 162 -5.53 0.99 -20.09
CA PRO A 162 -5.41 0.10 -21.23
C PRO A 162 -4.76 0.80 -22.43
N GLU A 163 -3.99 0.05 -23.25
CA GLU A 163 -3.31 0.64 -24.42
C GLU A 163 -4.28 1.35 -25.39
N GLU A 164 -5.51 0.89 -25.45
CA GLU A 164 -6.57 1.49 -26.28
C GLU A 164 -6.95 2.89 -25.77
N ASP A 165 -7.00 3.06 -24.44
CA ASP A 165 -7.32 4.35 -23.81
C ASP A 165 -6.17 5.35 -23.93
N ILE A 166 -4.92 4.90 -23.97
CA ILE A 166 -3.75 5.78 -24.16
C ILE A 166 -3.81 6.52 -25.51
N ARG A 167 -4.35 5.89 -26.54
CA ARG A 167 -4.52 6.49 -27.86
C ARG A 167 -5.61 7.55 -27.89
N GLU A 168 -6.64 7.44 -27.05
CA GLU A 168 -7.72 8.41 -26.93
C GLU A 168 -7.37 9.57 -25.99
N VAL A 169 -6.71 9.30 -24.87
CA VAL A 169 -6.26 10.32 -23.89
C VAL A 169 -5.30 11.33 -24.52
N ASN A 170 -4.49 10.91 -25.51
CA ASN A 170 -3.65 11.83 -26.27
C ASN A 170 -4.43 12.82 -27.14
N LYS A 171 -5.74 12.66 -27.31
CA LYS A 171 -6.60 13.57 -28.05
C LYS A 171 -7.31 14.60 -27.15
N ASP A 172 -7.49 14.27 -25.87
CA ASP A 172 -8.15 15.18 -24.93
C ASP A 172 -7.73 14.87 -23.47
N LEU A 173 -6.66 15.50 -23.01
CA LEU A 173 -6.06 15.30 -21.67
C LEU A 173 -6.98 15.66 -20.49
N ALA A 174 -8.21 16.10 -20.75
CA ALA A 174 -9.12 16.63 -19.76
C ALA A 174 -10.20 15.63 -19.28
N GLN A 175 -10.35 14.45 -19.90
CA GLN A 175 -11.38 13.49 -19.53
C GLN A 175 -10.79 12.18 -19.00
N PRO A 176 -11.23 11.70 -17.81
CA PRO A 176 -10.88 10.38 -17.33
C PRO A 176 -11.46 9.33 -18.28
N SER A 177 -10.70 8.25 -18.51
CA SER A 177 -11.15 7.12 -19.31
C SER A 177 -12.41 6.50 -18.73
N VAL A 178 -13.53 6.60 -19.47
CA VAL A 178 -14.82 6.03 -19.05
C VAL A 178 -14.76 4.51 -18.85
N PRO A 179 -14.07 3.72 -19.70
CA PRO A 179 -13.89 2.29 -19.47
C PRO A 179 -13.21 1.98 -18.15
N THR A 180 -12.16 2.71 -17.78
CA THR A 180 -11.46 2.52 -16.51
C THR A 180 -12.36 2.84 -15.32
N ILE A 181 -13.18 3.90 -15.39
CA ILE A 181 -14.12 4.24 -14.33
C ILE A 181 -15.21 3.17 -14.18
N ASN A 182 -15.71 2.65 -15.30
CA ASN A 182 -16.79 1.64 -15.28
C ASN A 182 -16.29 0.26 -14.83
N TYR A 183 -14.99 -0.02 -14.87
CA TYR A 183 -14.43 -1.26 -14.36
C TYR A 183 -14.46 -1.30 -12.82
N TRP A 184 -14.41 -0.18 -12.16
CA TRP A 184 -14.34 -0.01 -10.71
C TRP A 184 -15.63 0.57 -10.12
#